data_bbd4c80ed6449f0e138118217654bd41
#
_entry.id   bbd4c80ed6449f0e138118217654bd41
#
_cell.length_a   1.000
_cell.length_b   1.000
_cell.length_c   1.000
_cell.angle_alpha   90.00
_cell.angle_beta   90.00
_cell.angle_gamma   90.00
#
_symmetry.space_group_name_H-M   'P 1'
#
loop_
_entity.id
_entity.type
_entity.pdbx_description
1 polymer ?
#
loop_
_entity_poly.entity_id
_entity_poly.type
_entity_poly.pdbx_seq_one_letter_code
_entity_poly.pdbx_strand_id
1 'polypeptide(L)'
;MKSPLIIFTLKCFIIIYFAACTGIGEGTAYKSATPQVTKGVWKVNLLNAAGKELAGELAGYTLTFLPSGKIIAVRNGELIRGNWSEDEILKRITINLETKDPYLTKLNDRWNISSVNAKDVTLQNTENSSGSRLQITSL
;
A
#
# COMPACT_ATOMS: atom_id res chain seq x y z
N MET A 1 40.38 -45.26 -8.48
CA MET A 1 40.63 -44.23 -9.46
C MET A 1 39.36 -43.65 -10.10
N LYS A 2 38.22 -44.28 -9.93
CA LYS A 2 36.93 -43.79 -10.49
C LYS A 2 36.13 -42.92 -9.58
N SER A 3 36.46 -42.88 -8.30
CA SER A 3 35.75 -42.11 -7.27
C SER A 3 35.87 -40.59 -7.39
N PRO A 4 36.93 -39.96 -7.87
CA PRO A 4 36.95 -38.50 -7.95
C PRO A 4 36.06 -37.92 -9.04
N LEU A 5 35.74 -38.70 -10.09
CA LEU A 5 34.86 -38.28 -11.16
C LEU A 5 33.38 -38.20 -10.73
N ILE A 6 32.96 -39.10 -9.87
CA ILE A 6 31.58 -39.17 -9.35
C ILE A 6 31.26 -38.00 -8.41
N ILE A 7 32.25 -37.58 -7.65
CA ILE A 7 32.10 -36.44 -6.71
C ILE A 7 31.98 -35.12 -7.49
N PHE A 8 32.62 -35.02 -8.62
CA PHE A 8 32.59 -33.80 -9.42
C PHE A 8 31.24 -33.59 -10.12
N THR A 9 30.62 -34.65 -10.58
CA THR A 9 29.28 -34.56 -11.18
C THR A 9 28.19 -34.24 -10.18
N LEU A 10 28.34 -34.67 -8.95
CA LEU A 10 27.35 -34.37 -7.89
C LEU A 10 27.38 -32.87 -7.49
N LYS A 11 28.56 -32.27 -7.45
CA LYS A 11 28.68 -30.83 -7.15
C LYS A 11 28.04 -29.94 -8.20
N CYS A 12 28.19 -30.26 -9.46
CA CYS A 12 27.57 -29.50 -10.54
C CYS A 12 26.04 -29.56 -10.50
N PHE A 13 25.50 -30.72 -10.13
CA PHE A 13 24.04 -30.89 -10.04
C PHE A 13 23.41 -30.05 -8.92
N ILE A 14 24.07 -29.94 -7.80
CA ILE A 14 23.58 -29.15 -6.64
C ILE A 14 23.58 -27.66 -6.96
N ILE A 15 24.57 -27.17 -7.69
CA ILE A 15 24.66 -25.75 -8.08
C ILE A 15 23.54 -25.37 -9.06
N ILE A 16 23.21 -26.25 -9.99
CA ILE A 16 22.11 -26.00 -10.95
C ILE A 16 20.75 -25.97 -10.25
N TYR A 17 20.55 -26.84 -9.29
CA TYR A 17 19.31 -26.87 -8.52
C TYR A 17 19.11 -25.59 -7.70
N PHE A 18 20.15 -25.05 -7.11
CA PHE A 18 20.09 -23.84 -6.31
C PHE A 18 19.81 -22.60 -7.17
N ALA A 19 20.38 -22.52 -8.35
CA ALA A 19 20.12 -21.40 -9.27
C ALA A 19 18.67 -21.39 -9.78
N ALA A 20 18.06 -22.54 -9.97
CA ALA A 20 16.67 -22.65 -10.42
C ALA A 20 15.64 -22.20 -9.35
N CYS A 21 15.95 -22.36 -8.06
CA CYS A 21 15.06 -21.93 -6.99
C CYS A 21 15.05 -20.41 -6.75
N THR A 22 16.13 -19.71 -7.06
CA THR A 22 16.22 -18.27 -6.82
C THR A 22 15.51 -17.42 -7.86
N GLY A 23 15.20 -17.98 -9.03
CA GLY A 23 14.54 -17.22 -10.11
C GLY A 23 13.01 -17.23 -10.10
N ILE A 24 12.37 -18.01 -9.24
CA ILE A 24 10.92 -18.29 -9.36
C ILE A 24 10.05 -17.38 -8.48
N GLY A 25 10.60 -16.64 -7.54
CA GLY A 25 9.81 -15.92 -6.56
C GLY A 25 9.78 -14.39 -6.67
N GLU A 26 10.51 -13.79 -7.58
CA GLU A 26 10.87 -12.38 -7.46
C GLU A 26 10.06 -11.39 -8.30
N GLY A 27 9.10 -11.72 -9.02
CA GLY A 27 8.46 -10.73 -9.90
C GLY A 27 6.99 -10.50 -9.72
N THR A 28 6.29 -11.34 -8.95
CA THR A 28 4.84 -11.38 -8.97
C THR A 28 4.18 -11.34 -7.59
N ALA A 29 4.94 -11.18 -6.52
CA ALA A 29 4.39 -11.15 -5.17
C ALA A 29 3.71 -9.81 -4.89
N TYR A 30 2.45 -9.88 -4.45
CA TYR A 30 1.74 -8.73 -3.93
C TYR A 30 2.47 -8.15 -2.71
N LYS A 31 2.64 -6.83 -2.72
CA LYS A 31 3.24 -6.11 -1.60
C LYS A 31 2.14 -5.52 -0.71
N SER A 32 2.01 -6.02 0.51
CA SER A 32 1.10 -5.48 1.50
C SER A 32 1.43 -4.03 1.83
N ALA A 33 0.42 -3.19 1.97
CA ALA A 33 0.58 -1.79 2.35
C ALA A 33 0.70 -1.61 3.86
N THR A 34 0.20 -2.53 4.67
CA THR A 34 0.15 -2.40 6.13
C THR A 34 1.51 -2.08 6.77
N PRO A 35 2.61 -2.79 6.45
CA PRO A 35 3.90 -2.46 7.04
C PRO A 35 4.39 -1.05 6.72
N GLN A 36 3.98 -0.52 5.59
CA GLN A 36 4.40 0.79 5.12
C GLN A 36 3.52 1.91 5.70
N VAL A 37 2.20 1.78 5.61
CA VAL A 37 1.28 2.84 6.06
C VAL A 37 1.28 3.01 7.57
N THR A 38 1.62 1.98 8.35
CA THR A 38 1.72 2.07 9.81
C THR A 38 3.03 2.69 10.30
N LYS A 39 3.93 3.07 9.39
CA LYS A 39 5.16 3.80 9.72
C LYS A 39 4.95 5.29 9.55
N GLY A 40 4.90 6.02 10.66
CA GLY A 40 4.91 7.48 10.64
C GLY A 40 3.59 8.12 10.23
N VAL A 41 3.71 9.30 9.67
CA VAL A 41 2.60 10.21 9.37
C VAL A 41 2.56 10.48 7.87
N TRP A 42 1.34 10.59 7.34
CA TRP A 42 1.10 10.72 5.90
C TRP A 42 0.32 12.00 5.61
N LYS A 43 0.45 12.49 4.41
CA LYS A 43 -0.40 13.55 3.85
C LYS A 43 -0.98 13.11 2.52
N VAL A 44 -2.10 13.70 2.14
CA VAL A 44 -2.67 13.49 0.80
C VAL A 44 -1.88 14.32 -0.21
N ASN A 45 -1.24 13.66 -1.15
CA ASN A 45 -0.48 14.30 -2.21
C ASN A 45 -1.29 14.47 -3.48
N LEU A 46 -2.19 13.50 -3.75
CA LEU A 46 -3.09 13.55 -4.89
C LEU A 46 -4.42 12.92 -4.49
N LEU A 47 -5.50 13.60 -4.79
CA LEU A 47 -6.84 13.04 -4.72
C LEU A 47 -7.63 13.51 -5.93
N ASN A 48 -7.81 12.61 -6.88
CA ASN A 48 -8.69 12.85 -8.02
C ASN A 48 -10.00 12.11 -7.76
N ALA A 49 -11.08 12.84 -7.65
CA ALA A 49 -12.41 12.29 -7.46
C ALA A 49 -13.34 12.86 -8.51
N ALA A 50 -13.93 11.97 -9.33
CA ALA A 50 -14.84 12.35 -10.42
C ALA A 50 -14.24 13.40 -11.38
N GLY A 51 -12.95 13.26 -11.70
CA GLY A 51 -12.25 14.16 -12.61
C GLY A 51 -11.74 15.45 -11.97
N LYS A 52 -11.98 15.68 -10.67
CA LYS A 52 -11.50 16.85 -9.94
C LYS A 52 -10.31 16.52 -9.06
N GLU A 53 -9.28 17.35 -9.11
CA GLU A 53 -8.15 17.28 -8.19
C GLU A 53 -8.49 18.00 -6.89
N LEU A 54 -8.52 17.29 -5.78
CA LEU A 54 -8.98 17.77 -4.48
C LEU A 54 -7.88 17.75 -3.39
N ALA A 55 -6.64 17.44 -3.72
CA ALA A 55 -5.58 17.37 -2.73
C ALA A 55 -5.36 18.71 -2.01
N GLY A 56 -5.54 19.82 -2.69
CA GLY A 56 -5.44 21.15 -2.11
C GLY A 56 -6.46 21.40 -0.99
N GLU A 57 -7.65 20.82 -1.10
CA GLU A 57 -8.69 20.95 -0.08
C GLU A 57 -8.37 20.13 1.19
N LEU A 58 -7.47 19.17 1.07
CA LEU A 58 -6.97 18.35 2.17
C LEU A 58 -5.61 18.80 2.69
N ALA A 59 -5.09 19.91 2.18
CA ALA A 59 -3.85 20.49 2.68
C ALA A 59 -3.97 20.82 4.17
N GLY A 60 -2.94 20.46 4.93
CA GLY A 60 -2.94 20.64 6.38
C GLY A 60 -3.47 19.44 7.17
N TYR A 61 -4.16 18.50 6.53
CA TYR A 61 -4.46 17.23 7.17
C TYR A 61 -3.25 16.30 7.15
N THR A 62 -3.00 15.67 8.29
CA THR A 62 -2.09 14.54 8.40
C THR A 62 -2.89 13.29 8.74
N LEU A 63 -2.44 12.14 8.23
CA LEU A 63 -3.08 10.85 8.44
C LEU A 63 -2.12 9.94 9.18
N THR A 64 -2.60 9.24 10.19
CA THR A 64 -1.86 8.20 10.91
C THR A 64 -2.67 6.91 10.91
N PHE A 65 -2.08 5.86 10.36
CA PHE A 65 -2.67 4.52 10.32
C PHE A 65 -2.09 3.70 11.46
N LEU A 66 -2.92 3.30 12.41
CA LEU A 66 -2.47 2.50 13.55
C LEU A 66 -2.62 1.01 13.26
N PRO A 67 -1.68 0.17 13.75
CA PRO A 67 -1.78 -1.28 13.57
C PRO A 67 -3.05 -1.89 14.14
N SER A 68 -3.69 -1.21 15.08
CA SER A 68 -4.98 -1.62 15.68
C SER A 68 -6.17 -1.54 14.72
N GLY A 69 -6.01 -0.95 13.53
CA GLY A 69 -7.10 -0.70 12.60
C GLY A 69 -7.77 0.67 12.80
N LYS A 70 -7.19 1.54 13.61
CA LYS A 70 -7.63 2.92 13.75
C LYS A 70 -6.88 3.83 12.80
N ILE A 71 -7.57 4.85 12.31
CA ILE A 71 -6.96 5.93 11.53
C ILE A 71 -7.29 7.26 12.20
N ILE A 72 -6.33 8.17 12.21
CA ILE A 72 -6.50 9.51 12.79
C ILE A 72 -6.10 10.54 11.75
N ALA A 73 -7.01 11.49 11.47
CA ALA A 73 -6.73 12.66 10.65
C ALA A 73 -6.64 13.88 11.57
N VAL A 74 -5.62 14.70 11.38
CA VAL A 74 -5.38 15.89 12.22
C VAL A 74 -5.19 17.11 11.34
N ARG A 75 -5.91 18.19 11.66
CA ARG A 75 -5.70 19.51 11.08
C ARG A 75 -5.96 20.57 12.15
N ASN A 76 -5.00 21.51 12.34
CA ASN A 76 -5.13 22.61 13.30
C ASN A 76 -5.47 22.15 14.73
N GLY A 77 -4.90 21.00 15.17
CA GLY A 77 -5.16 20.43 16.49
C GLY A 77 -6.48 19.68 16.64
N GLU A 78 -7.32 19.67 15.62
CA GLU A 78 -8.57 18.91 15.61
C GLU A 78 -8.31 17.48 15.15
N LEU A 79 -8.77 16.51 15.94
CA LEU A 79 -8.63 15.10 15.65
C LEU A 79 -9.94 14.53 15.08
N ILE A 80 -9.82 13.83 13.97
CA ILE A 80 -10.89 13.05 13.36
C ILE A 80 -10.47 11.60 13.38
N ARG A 81 -11.28 10.73 13.94
CA ARG A 81 -10.99 9.31 14.12
C ARG A 81 -11.80 8.47 13.15
N GLY A 82 -11.29 7.29 12.87
CA GLY A 82 -11.99 6.31 12.06
C GLY A 82 -11.34 4.95 12.13
N ASN A 83 -11.67 4.13 11.15
CA ASN A 83 -11.14 2.78 11.03
C ASN A 83 -10.56 2.58 9.63
N TRP A 84 -9.59 1.71 9.54
CA TRP A 84 -9.04 1.27 8.27
C TRP A 84 -8.71 -0.21 8.34
N SER A 85 -8.66 -0.86 7.20
CA SER A 85 -8.24 -2.25 7.11
C SER A 85 -7.63 -2.52 5.74
N GLU A 86 -6.80 -3.56 5.67
CA GLU A 86 -6.30 -4.09 4.40
C GLU A 86 -6.82 -5.50 4.21
N ASP A 87 -7.38 -5.78 3.03
CA ASP A 87 -7.70 -7.12 2.56
C ASP A 87 -6.59 -7.56 1.60
N GLU A 88 -5.75 -8.48 2.04
CA GLU A 88 -4.62 -8.95 1.24
C GLU A 88 -5.05 -9.84 0.07
N ILE A 89 -6.18 -10.50 0.18
CA ILE A 89 -6.72 -11.34 -0.89
C ILE A 89 -7.24 -10.47 -2.02
N LEU A 90 -8.05 -9.46 -1.69
CA LEU A 90 -8.61 -8.53 -2.66
C LEU A 90 -7.67 -7.38 -3.02
N LYS A 91 -6.54 -7.24 -2.32
CA LYS A 91 -5.54 -6.17 -2.52
C LYS A 91 -6.15 -4.79 -2.37
N ARG A 92 -6.90 -4.59 -1.29
CA ARG A 92 -7.67 -3.37 -1.03
C ARG A 92 -7.41 -2.81 0.35
N ILE A 93 -7.42 -1.48 0.44
CA ILE A 93 -7.52 -0.76 1.71
C ILE A 93 -8.90 -0.13 1.78
N THR A 94 -9.57 -0.30 2.92
CA THR A 94 -10.82 0.38 3.24
C THR A 94 -10.55 1.45 4.27
N ILE A 95 -11.01 2.66 4.03
CA ILE A 95 -10.89 3.81 4.94
C ILE A 95 -12.29 4.27 5.30
N ASN A 96 -12.52 4.52 6.59
CA ASN A 96 -13.76 5.07 7.09
C ASN A 96 -13.50 6.03 8.24
N LEU A 97 -13.42 7.32 7.91
CA LEU A 97 -13.26 8.42 8.87
C LEU A 97 -14.64 8.93 9.31
N GLU A 98 -14.79 9.17 10.61
CA GLU A 98 -16.00 9.76 11.18
C GLU A 98 -15.96 11.28 11.02
N THR A 99 -16.40 11.77 9.86
CA THR A 99 -16.30 13.19 9.52
C THR A 99 -17.52 13.65 8.73
N LYS A 100 -17.82 14.94 8.84
CA LYS A 100 -18.78 15.66 8.00
C LYS A 100 -18.11 16.57 6.97
N ASP A 101 -16.78 16.66 7.00
CA ASP A 101 -16.02 17.42 6.01
C ASP A 101 -16.23 16.80 4.61
N PRO A 102 -16.74 17.57 3.64
CA PRO A 102 -17.09 17.03 2.32
C PRO A 102 -15.86 16.53 1.53
N TYR A 103 -14.69 17.06 1.81
CA TYR A 103 -13.47 16.65 1.13
C TYR A 103 -12.82 15.44 1.81
N LEU A 104 -12.75 15.45 3.13
CA LEU A 104 -12.19 14.34 3.88
C LEU A 104 -13.06 13.06 3.72
N THR A 105 -14.36 13.23 3.57
CA THR A 105 -15.29 12.14 3.29
C THR A 105 -14.96 11.40 1.99
N LYS A 106 -14.29 12.05 1.05
CA LYS A 106 -13.87 11.42 -0.22
C LYS A 106 -12.81 10.34 -0.03
N LEU A 107 -12.14 10.32 1.12
CA LEU A 107 -11.22 9.22 1.46
C LEU A 107 -11.96 7.96 1.90
N ASN A 108 -13.21 8.08 2.35
CA ASN A 108 -14.03 6.95 2.81
C ASN A 108 -14.48 6.11 1.63
N ASP A 109 -13.71 5.07 1.34
CA ASP A 109 -14.01 4.17 0.24
C ASP A 109 -13.17 2.89 0.37
N ARG A 110 -13.40 1.97 -0.54
CA ARG A 110 -12.58 0.79 -0.76
C ARG A 110 -11.63 1.06 -1.92
N TRP A 111 -10.35 1.05 -1.60
CA TRP A 111 -9.31 1.44 -2.54
C TRP A 111 -8.48 0.23 -2.97
N ASN A 112 -8.35 0.00 -4.26
CA ASN A 112 -7.41 -0.97 -4.79
C ASN A 112 -5.97 -0.43 -4.67
N ILE A 113 -5.06 -1.26 -4.19
CA ILE A 113 -3.67 -0.88 -4.02
C ILE A 113 -2.97 -0.96 -5.38
N SER A 114 -2.52 0.19 -5.90
CA SER A 114 -1.78 0.26 -7.17
C SER A 114 -0.29 0.14 -6.98
N SER A 115 0.27 0.85 -5.99
CA SER A 115 1.70 0.76 -5.70
C SER A 115 1.97 1.12 -4.25
N VAL A 116 3.03 0.52 -3.70
CA VAL A 116 3.53 0.78 -2.36
C VAL A 116 5.04 0.92 -2.43
N ASN A 117 5.56 2.06 -1.99
CA ASN A 117 6.98 2.26 -1.82
C ASN A 117 7.27 3.00 -0.50
N ALA A 118 8.54 3.29 -0.23
CA ALA A 118 8.95 3.86 1.06
C ALA A 118 8.33 5.22 1.37
N LYS A 119 7.98 5.99 0.35
CA LYS A 119 7.46 7.36 0.49
C LYS A 119 6.02 7.52 0.08
N ASP A 120 5.54 6.71 -0.84
CA ASP A 120 4.22 6.89 -1.46
C ASP A 120 3.43 5.61 -1.48
N VAL A 121 2.14 5.73 -1.27
CA VAL A 121 1.17 4.67 -1.52
C VAL A 121 0.12 5.23 -2.47
N THR A 122 -0.07 4.55 -3.59
CA THR A 122 -1.05 4.94 -4.62
C THR A 122 -2.21 3.96 -4.61
N LEU A 123 -3.41 4.50 -4.53
CA LEU A 123 -4.66 3.77 -4.45
C LEU A 123 -5.59 4.21 -5.57
N GLN A 124 -6.40 3.28 -6.06
CA GLN A 124 -7.40 3.56 -7.08
C GLN A 124 -8.74 2.95 -6.71
N ASN A 125 -9.81 3.69 -6.96
CA ASN A 125 -11.16 3.15 -6.92
C ASN A 125 -11.67 2.98 -8.35
N THR A 126 -11.84 1.73 -8.76
CA THR A 126 -12.33 1.38 -10.10
C THR A 126 -13.79 0.91 -10.08
N GLU A 127 -14.43 0.87 -8.93
CA GLU A 127 -15.81 0.42 -8.78
C GLU A 127 -16.83 1.46 -9.26
N ASN A 128 -16.46 2.74 -9.22
CA ASN A 128 -17.29 3.78 -9.77
C ASN A 128 -16.80 4.18 -11.18
N SER A 129 -17.73 4.64 -12.00
CA SER A 129 -17.48 4.96 -13.42
C SER A 129 -16.50 6.11 -13.63
N SER A 130 -16.20 6.88 -12.61
CA SER A 130 -15.31 8.06 -12.69
C SER A 130 -13.85 7.78 -12.35
N GLY A 131 -13.54 6.61 -11.77
CA GLY A 131 -12.17 6.20 -11.49
C GLY A 131 -11.42 7.15 -10.56
N SER A 132 -11.69 7.11 -9.27
CA SER A 132 -10.98 7.94 -8.28
C SER A 132 -9.56 7.43 -8.04
N ARG A 133 -8.64 8.34 -7.77
CA ARG A 133 -7.24 8.04 -7.46
C ARG A 133 -6.79 8.82 -6.24
N LEU A 134 -6.11 8.11 -5.35
CA LEU A 134 -5.55 8.67 -4.12
C LEU A 134 -4.07 8.32 -4.02
N GLN A 135 -3.25 9.32 -3.76
CA GLN A 135 -1.86 9.10 -3.40
C GLN A 135 -1.57 9.77 -2.06
N ILE A 136 -1.04 9.00 -1.13
CA ILE A 136 -0.55 9.51 0.15
C ILE A 136 0.96 9.44 0.16
N THR A 137 1.57 10.45 0.78
CA THR A 137 3.02 10.62 0.84
C THR A 137 3.45 10.72 2.29
N SER A 138 4.55 10.04 2.63
CA SER A 138 5.15 10.09 3.97
C SER A 138 5.75 11.47 4.25
N LEU A 139 5.53 11.97 5.46
CA LEU A 139 6.18 13.19 5.96
C LEU A 139 7.58 12.93 6.50
#